data_421c6686e5d1033d5c98d61891d3d35a
#
_entry.id   421c6686e5d1033d5c98d61891d3d35a
#
_cell.length_a   1.000
_cell.length_b   1.000
_cell.length_c   1.000
_cell.angle_alpha   90.00
_cell.angle_beta   90.00
_cell.angle_gamma   90.00
#
_symmetry.space_group_name_H-M   'P 1'
#
loop_
_entity.id
_entity.type
_entity.pdbx_description
1 polymer ?
#
loop_
_entity_poly.entity_id
_entity_poly.type
_entity_poly.pdbx_seq_one_letter_code
_entity_poly.pdbx_strand_id
1 'polypeptide(L)'
;MNNEDLKNSAPLVFVDMPGFDSPISSHTHAILEYLERGVHFVILTSVEEGALTKRMVRELKNLLEFDKGLSFILSKTNLRTPSQVEEISHYIQDQIQDHLDLTTHLIYSNKDNNALLEVADKIDAEKLFSSLYLKRLKFLNFRLQNSLKSVIESFDYPKEKALEEIKALDLSVKGIEKTYEKLRANLEEEYSSVAVGSVVKKVICKGGKTLFSLFNQQA
;
A
#
# COMPACT_ATOMS: atom_id res chain seq x y z
N MET A 1 24.68 -4.24 2.27
CA MET A 1 24.26 -3.85 0.90
C MET A 1 25.07 -2.65 0.49
N ASN A 2 25.76 -2.71 -0.64
CA ASN A 2 26.49 -1.56 -1.13
C ASN A 2 25.49 -0.60 -1.82
N ASN A 3 25.66 0.72 -1.69
CA ASN A 3 24.73 1.71 -2.25
C ASN A 3 24.63 1.63 -3.79
N GLU A 4 25.62 1.02 -4.45
CA GLU A 4 25.63 0.82 -5.90
C GLU A 4 24.66 -0.27 -6.35
N ASP A 5 24.46 -1.31 -5.56
CA ASP A 5 23.51 -2.39 -5.87
C ASP A 5 22.06 -1.87 -5.89
N LEU A 6 21.73 -0.92 -5.01
CA LEU A 6 20.42 -0.29 -4.97
C LEU A 6 20.15 0.63 -6.17
N LYS A 7 21.20 1.21 -6.75
CA LYS A 7 21.04 2.04 -7.96
C LYS A 7 20.60 1.22 -9.18
N ASN A 8 20.97 -0.05 -9.21
CA ASN A 8 20.62 -0.96 -10.30
C ASN A 8 19.16 -1.44 -10.23
N SER A 9 18.50 -1.28 -9.07
CA SER A 9 17.08 -1.62 -8.94
C SER A 9 16.12 -0.46 -9.27
N ALA A 10 16.64 0.67 -9.74
CA ALA A 10 15.78 1.76 -10.21
C ALA A 10 14.83 1.27 -11.32
N PRO A 11 13.55 1.69 -11.33
CA PRO A 11 12.96 2.79 -10.55
C PRO A 11 12.33 2.37 -9.19
N LEU A 12 12.64 1.18 -8.67
CA LEU A 12 12.07 0.71 -7.42
C LEU A 12 12.67 1.47 -6.23
N VAL A 13 11.85 1.76 -5.25
CA VAL A 13 12.23 2.37 -3.98
C VAL A 13 11.89 1.40 -2.86
N PHE A 14 12.90 0.96 -2.11
CA PHE A 14 12.72 0.13 -0.93
C PHE A 14 12.52 1.00 0.30
N VAL A 15 11.54 0.63 1.11
CA VAL A 15 11.26 1.27 2.40
C VAL A 15 11.41 0.21 3.49
N ASP A 16 12.35 0.43 4.41
CA ASP A 16 12.50 -0.43 5.59
C ASP A 16 11.37 -0.13 6.58
N MET A 17 10.71 -1.18 7.03
CA MET A 17 9.54 -1.09 7.88
C MET A 17 9.70 -1.95 9.13
N PRO A 18 9.18 -1.50 10.28
CA PRO A 18 9.13 -2.30 11.48
C PRO A 18 8.37 -3.61 11.27
N GLY A 19 8.80 -4.68 11.95
CA GLY A 19 8.11 -5.97 11.91
C GLY A 19 6.69 -5.90 12.49
N PHE A 20 5.80 -6.74 11.97
CA PHE A 20 4.40 -6.84 12.43
C PHE A 20 4.28 -7.22 13.92
N ASP A 21 5.25 -7.94 14.46
CA ASP A 21 5.24 -8.39 15.86
C ASP A 21 5.80 -7.35 16.84
N SER A 22 6.14 -6.15 16.36
CA SER A 22 6.63 -5.09 17.23
C SER A 22 5.56 -4.67 18.26
N PRO A 23 5.89 -4.64 19.56
CA PRO A 23 4.99 -4.17 20.60
C PRO A 23 4.81 -2.65 20.60
N ILE A 24 5.56 -1.92 19.78
CA ILE A 24 5.59 -0.47 19.76
C ILE A 24 4.44 0.05 18.86
N SER A 25 3.51 0.78 19.43
CA SER A 25 2.33 1.31 18.72
C SER A 25 2.66 2.22 17.53
N SER A 26 3.76 2.97 17.60
CA SER A 26 4.24 3.79 16.48
C SER A 26 4.66 2.96 15.27
N HIS A 27 5.11 1.72 15.46
CA HIS A 27 5.47 0.81 14.39
C HIS A 27 4.23 0.34 13.62
N THR A 28 3.15 0.00 14.31
CA THR A 28 1.88 -0.33 13.67
C THR A 28 1.35 0.84 12.85
N HIS A 29 1.51 2.07 13.35
CA HIS A 29 1.12 3.27 12.64
C HIS A 29 1.93 3.47 11.35
N ALA A 30 3.25 3.29 11.41
CA ALA A 30 4.11 3.39 10.23
C ALA A 30 3.70 2.38 9.15
N ILE A 31 3.40 1.13 9.54
CA ILE A 31 2.92 0.10 8.61
C ILE A 31 1.61 0.55 7.93
N LEU A 32 0.64 1.03 8.69
CA LEU A 32 -0.64 1.49 8.16
C LEU A 32 -0.51 2.68 7.21
N GLU A 33 0.39 3.62 7.51
CA GLU A 33 0.65 4.76 6.62
C GLU A 33 1.23 4.35 5.27
N TYR A 34 2.08 3.31 5.26
CA TYR A 34 2.66 2.78 4.02
C TYR A 34 1.76 1.80 3.27
N LEU A 35 0.72 1.26 3.90
CA LEU A 35 -0.27 0.39 3.24
C LEU A 35 -0.88 1.04 2.00
N GLU A 36 -1.19 2.34 2.08
CA GLU A 36 -1.76 3.07 0.95
C GLU A 36 -0.73 3.37 -0.15
N ARG A 37 0.54 3.53 0.22
CA ARG A 37 1.63 3.94 -0.68
C ARG A 37 2.43 2.77 -1.22
N GLY A 38 2.56 1.70 -0.43
CA GLY A 38 3.25 0.49 -0.84
C GLY A 38 2.44 -0.30 -1.87
N VAL A 39 3.12 -0.89 -2.84
CA VAL A 39 2.48 -1.70 -3.89
C VAL A 39 2.93 -3.13 -3.86
N HIS A 40 4.11 -3.38 -3.30
CA HIS A 40 4.67 -4.70 -3.13
C HIS A 40 5.37 -4.79 -1.78
N PHE A 41 5.08 -5.83 -1.03
CA PHE A 41 5.65 -6.04 0.29
C PHE A 41 6.60 -7.24 0.26
N VAL A 42 7.79 -7.03 0.80
CA VAL A 42 8.79 -8.09 0.95
C VAL A 42 8.78 -8.52 2.42
N ILE A 43 8.35 -9.74 2.65
CA ILE A 43 8.21 -10.32 3.98
C ILE A 43 9.48 -11.10 4.31
N LEU A 44 10.14 -10.71 5.38
CA LEU A 44 11.30 -11.40 5.89
C LEU A 44 10.91 -12.28 7.08
N THR A 45 11.24 -13.56 6.99
CA THR A 45 11.20 -14.50 8.11
C THR A 45 12.57 -15.15 8.24
N SER A 46 12.87 -15.75 9.37
CA SER A 46 14.17 -16.38 9.60
C SER A 46 14.04 -17.89 9.81
N VAL A 47 15.09 -18.63 9.48
CA VAL A 47 15.18 -20.05 9.81
C VAL A 47 15.13 -20.34 11.32
N GLU A 48 15.34 -19.34 12.15
CA GLU A 48 15.26 -19.45 13.60
C GLU A 48 13.80 -19.44 14.08
N GLU A 49 12.94 -18.66 13.42
CA GLU A 49 11.50 -18.63 13.70
C GLU A 49 10.82 -19.87 13.14
N GLY A 50 11.23 -20.35 11.99
CA GLY A 50 10.80 -21.59 11.37
C GLY A 50 9.33 -21.67 10.96
N ALA A 51 8.54 -20.62 11.18
CA ALA A 51 7.11 -20.57 10.87
C ALA A 51 6.61 -19.11 10.79
N LEU A 52 5.47 -18.92 10.13
CA LEU A 52 4.74 -17.66 10.18
C LEU A 52 3.91 -17.57 11.47
N THR A 53 4.01 -16.46 12.18
CA THR A 53 3.17 -16.24 13.36
C THR A 53 1.71 -16.00 12.97
N LYS A 54 0.76 -16.32 13.86
CA LYS A 54 -0.67 -16.06 13.63
C LYS A 54 -0.96 -14.58 13.35
N ARG A 55 -0.21 -13.70 14.00
CA ARG A 55 -0.34 -12.25 13.79
C ARG A 55 0.14 -11.88 12.37
N MET A 56 1.30 -12.39 11.96
CA MET A 56 1.81 -12.17 10.60
C MET A 56 0.82 -12.65 9.55
N VAL A 57 0.28 -13.85 9.69
CA VAL A 57 -0.74 -14.40 8.77
C VAL A 57 -1.95 -13.48 8.67
N ARG A 58 -2.44 -12.94 9.78
CA ARG A 58 -3.57 -12.00 9.78
C ARG A 58 -3.24 -10.72 9.02
N GLU A 59 -2.07 -10.11 9.28
CA GLU A 59 -1.67 -8.88 8.59
C GLU A 59 -1.42 -9.12 7.09
N LEU A 60 -0.89 -10.29 6.72
CA LEU A 60 -0.73 -10.67 5.31
C LEU A 60 -2.08 -10.83 4.59
N LYS A 61 -3.11 -11.37 5.25
CA LYS A 61 -4.47 -11.41 4.72
C LYS A 61 -4.99 -10.00 4.42
N ASN A 62 -4.80 -9.08 5.37
CA ASN A 62 -5.18 -7.68 5.17
C ASN A 62 -4.47 -7.06 3.96
N LEU A 63 -3.15 -7.34 3.77
CA LEU A 63 -2.41 -6.85 2.60
C LEU A 63 -2.99 -7.38 1.28
N LEU A 64 -3.40 -8.63 1.25
CA LEU A 64 -4.01 -9.25 0.06
C LEU A 64 -5.38 -8.64 -0.27
N GLU A 65 -6.17 -8.28 0.73
CA GLU A 65 -7.46 -7.57 0.53
C GLU A 65 -7.26 -6.22 -0.18
N PHE A 66 -6.09 -5.58 0.00
CA PHE A 66 -5.72 -4.35 -0.70
C PHE A 66 -5.05 -4.58 -2.07
N ASP A 67 -5.10 -5.79 -2.61
CA ASP A 67 -4.49 -6.16 -3.91
C ASP A 67 -2.98 -5.81 -3.97
N LYS A 68 -2.26 -6.08 -2.87
CA LYS A 68 -0.83 -5.84 -2.76
C LYS A 68 -0.03 -7.08 -3.13
N GLY A 69 1.06 -6.87 -3.89
CA GLY A 69 2.00 -7.94 -4.21
C GLY A 69 2.81 -8.35 -2.97
N LEU A 70 3.10 -9.64 -2.84
CA LEU A 70 3.89 -10.19 -1.76
C LEU A 70 5.06 -11.00 -2.32
N SER A 71 6.23 -10.84 -1.70
CA SER A 71 7.38 -11.74 -1.87
C SER A 71 7.92 -12.13 -0.51
N PHE A 72 8.48 -13.32 -0.41
CA PHE A 72 8.95 -13.87 0.84
C PHE A 72 10.44 -14.19 0.78
N ILE A 73 11.17 -13.75 1.79
CA ILE A 73 12.59 -14.03 1.97
C ILE A 73 12.78 -14.83 3.26
N LEU A 74 13.39 -16.01 3.13
CA LEU A 74 13.87 -16.80 4.28
C LEU A 74 15.31 -16.40 4.58
N SER A 75 15.50 -15.69 5.68
CA SER A 75 16.80 -15.14 6.09
C SER A 75 17.57 -16.05 7.01
N LYS A 76 18.86 -15.75 7.20
CA LYS A 76 19.79 -16.50 8.09
C LYS A 76 19.95 -17.96 7.68
N THR A 77 19.81 -18.30 6.41
CA THR A 77 19.92 -19.69 5.93
C THR A 77 21.28 -20.32 6.20
N ASN A 78 22.31 -19.52 6.42
CA ASN A 78 23.65 -19.97 6.83
C ASN A 78 23.72 -20.57 8.25
N LEU A 79 22.67 -20.44 9.07
CA LEU A 79 22.61 -20.98 10.43
C LEU A 79 22.09 -22.41 10.51
N ARG A 80 21.69 -22.99 9.40
CA ARG A 80 21.12 -24.34 9.30
C ARG A 80 21.76 -25.12 8.17
N THR A 81 21.63 -26.45 8.22
CA THR A 81 22.06 -27.31 7.10
C THR A 81 21.11 -27.11 5.91
N PRO A 82 21.55 -27.34 4.67
CA PRO A 82 20.70 -27.24 3.48
C PRO A 82 19.38 -28.03 3.61
N SER A 83 19.43 -29.25 4.13
CA SER A 83 18.25 -30.08 4.34
C SER A 83 17.26 -29.44 5.34
N GLN A 84 17.75 -28.85 6.43
CA GLN A 84 16.88 -28.17 7.39
C GLN A 84 16.29 -26.87 6.82
N VAL A 85 17.04 -26.16 6.00
CA VAL A 85 16.52 -24.96 5.30
C VAL A 85 15.39 -25.34 4.35
N GLU A 86 15.55 -26.42 3.63
CA GLU A 86 14.54 -26.93 2.70
C GLU A 86 13.26 -27.38 3.43
N GLU A 87 13.40 -28.13 4.52
CA GLU A 87 12.27 -28.53 5.37
C GLU A 87 11.50 -27.33 5.92
N ILE A 88 12.20 -26.32 6.46
CA ILE A 88 11.60 -25.09 6.98
C ILE A 88 10.92 -24.31 5.83
N SER A 89 11.56 -24.24 4.67
CA SER A 89 11.01 -23.57 3.50
C SER A 89 9.70 -24.20 3.04
N HIS A 90 9.66 -25.53 2.94
CA HIS A 90 8.43 -26.25 2.59
C HIS A 90 7.33 -25.99 3.62
N TYR A 91 7.64 -26.08 4.89
CA TYR A 91 6.66 -25.83 5.95
C TYR A 91 6.06 -24.41 5.87
N ILE A 92 6.89 -23.38 5.63
CA ILE A 92 6.42 -22.01 5.47
C ILE A 92 5.58 -21.87 4.19
N GLN A 93 5.99 -22.51 3.09
CA GLN A 93 5.23 -22.51 1.84
C GLN A 93 3.84 -23.14 2.03
N ASP A 94 3.75 -24.25 2.74
CA ASP A 94 2.49 -24.89 3.09
C ASP A 94 1.60 -23.96 3.93
N GLN A 95 2.18 -23.28 4.92
CA GLN A 95 1.44 -22.27 5.70
C GLN A 95 0.93 -21.10 4.83
N ILE A 96 1.73 -20.64 3.87
CA ILE A 96 1.32 -19.59 2.94
C ILE A 96 0.17 -20.09 2.06
N GLN A 97 0.28 -21.29 1.53
CA GLN A 97 -0.77 -21.90 0.70
C GLN A 97 -2.07 -22.10 1.51
N ASP A 98 -1.96 -22.68 2.70
CA ASP A 98 -3.14 -23.02 3.53
C ASP A 98 -3.87 -21.77 4.06
N HIS A 99 -3.13 -20.73 4.40
CA HIS A 99 -3.70 -19.58 5.06
C HIS A 99 -3.97 -18.39 4.13
N LEU A 100 -3.21 -18.25 3.07
CA LEU A 100 -3.27 -17.08 2.17
C LEU A 100 -3.73 -17.45 0.75
N ASP A 101 -3.88 -18.74 0.47
CA ASP A 101 -4.21 -19.26 -0.88
C ASP A 101 -3.23 -18.77 -1.96
N LEU A 102 -1.95 -18.68 -1.58
CA LEU A 102 -0.88 -18.22 -2.45
C LEU A 102 0.14 -19.32 -2.70
N THR A 103 0.44 -19.56 -3.97
CA THR A 103 1.60 -20.37 -4.35
C THR A 103 2.80 -19.46 -4.55
N THR A 104 3.83 -19.62 -3.72
CA THR A 104 5.02 -18.77 -3.77
C THR A 104 6.29 -19.57 -3.52
N HIS A 105 7.40 -19.04 -4.01
CA HIS A 105 8.73 -19.55 -3.70
C HIS A 105 9.44 -18.59 -2.75
N LEU A 106 10.05 -19.15 -1.71
CA LEU A 106 10.88 -18.36 -0.81
C LEU A 106 12.26 -18.11 -1.44
N ILE A 107 12.71 -16.88 -1.36
CA ILE A 107 14.06 -16.50 -1.73
C ILE A 107 14.95 -16.68 -0.49
N TYR A 108 16.05 -17.40 -0.64
CA TYR A 108 16.96 -17.66 0.48
C TYR A 108 17.96 -16.53 0.63
N SER A 109 18.10 -16.03 1.84
CA SER A 109 19.07 -14.99 2.18
C SER A 109 20.08 -15.48 3.21
N ASN A 110 21.34 -15.25 2.91
CA ASN A 110 22.47 -15.47 3.77
C ASN A 110 23.38 -14.23 3.79
N LYS A 111 24.59 -14.35 4.34
CA LYS A 111 25.53 -13.22 4.37
C LYS A 111 26.13 -12.85 3.02
N ASP A 112 26.07 -13.76 2.06
CA ASP A 112 26.85 -13.70 0.82
C ASP A 112 25.99 -13.38 -0.41
N ASN A 113 24.65 -13.43 -0.29
CA ASN A 113 23.73 -13.16 -1.39
C ASN A 113 22.91 -11.88 -1.20
N ASN A 114 22.43 -11.36 -2.30
CA ASN A 114 21.62 -10.15 -2.33
C ASN A 114 20.16 -10.47 -2.66
N ALA A 115 19.48 -11.14 -1.73
CA ALA A 115 18.10 -11.60 -1.90
C ALA A 115 17.11 -10.47 -2.25
N LEU A 116 17.37 -9.24 -1.83
CA LEU A 116 16.53 -8.09 -2.21
C LEU A 116 16.66 -7.74 -3.68
N LEU A 117 17.82 -7.88 -4.29
CA LEU A 117 17.97 -7.68 -5.74
C LEU A 117 17.25 -8.77 -6.50
N GLU A 118 17.30 -10.03 -6.05
CA GLU A 118 16.55 -11.12 -6.67
C GLU A 118 15.03 -10.86 -6.61
N VAL A 119 14.53 -10.27 -5.52
CA VAL A 119 13.14 -9.81 -5.46
C VAL A 119 12.89 -8.69 -6.45
N ALA A 120 13.78 -7.70 -6.51
CA ALA A 120 13.64 -6.55 -7.41
C ALA A 120 13.57 -6.98 -8.88
N ASP A 121 14.41 -7.93 -9.28
CA ASP A 121 14.45 -8.46 -10.65
C ASP A 121 13.16 -9.20 -11.04
N LYS A 122 12.43 -9.75 -10.06
CA LYS A 122 11.14 -10.43 -10.27
C LYS A 122 9.96 -9.46 -10.30
N ILE A 123 10.14 -8.22 -9.85
CA ILE A 123 9.08 -7.21 -9.79
C ILE A 123 9.02 -6.44 -11.11
N ASP A 124 7.86 -6.49 -11.74
CA ASP A 124 7.55 -5.64 -12.88
C ASP A 124 7.21 -4.22 -12.39
N ALA A 125 8.21 -3.34 -12.46
CA ALA A 125 8.09 -1.95 -12.02
C ALA A 125 7.02 -1.17 -12.83
N GLU A 126 6.84 -1.50 -14.11
CA GLU A 126 5.85 -0.86 -14.98
C GLU A 126 4.42 -1.25 -14.57
N LYS A 127 4.21 -2.53 -14.26
CA LYS A 127 2.94 -3.03 -13.71
C LYS A 127 2.63 -2.40 -12.34
N LEU A 128 3.61 -2.27 -11.46
CA LEU A 128 3.44 -1.60 -10.17
C LEU A 128 3.09 -0.13 -10.35
N PHE A 129 3.80 0.58 -11.20
CA PHE A 129 3.50 1.98 -11.53
C PHE A 129 2.08 2.13 -12.08
N SER A 130 1.69 1.23 -12.98
CA SER A 130 0.35 1.23 -13.56
C SER A 130 -0.73 0.97 -12.51
N SER A 131 -0.50 0.05 -11.57
CA SER A 131 -1.46 -0.25 -10.49
C SER A 131 -1.67 0.94 -9.55
N LEU A 132 -0.59 1.69 -9.24
CA LEU A 132 -0.64 2.85 -8.34
C LEU A 132 -1.24 4.09 -9.00
N TYR A 133 -0.79 4.39 -10.20
CA TYR A 133 -0.98 5.72 -10.77
C TYR A 133 -1.94 5.76 -11.95
N LEU A 134 -2.09 4.67 -12.72
CA LEU A 134 -2.84 4.69 -13.97
C LEU A 134 -4.32 5.03 -13.76
N LYS A 135 -4.96 4.46 -12.74
CA LYS A 135 -6.36 4.77 -12.40
C LYS A 135 -6.51 6.25 -12.05
N ARG A 136 -5.59 6.77 -11.24
CA ARG A 136 -5.61 8.17 -10.81
C ARG A 136 -5.32 9.13 -11.97
N LEU A 137 -4.35 8.79 -12.81
CA LEU A 137 -4.02 9.56 -14.01
C LEU A 137 -5.18 9.56 -15.01
N LYS A 138 -5.81 8.41 -15.27
CA LYS A 138 -7.02 8.33 -16.12
C LYS A 138 -8.15 9.19 -15.57
N PHE A 139 -8.38 9.15 -14.26
CA PHE A 139 -9.40 9.97 -13.61
C PHE A 139 -9.10 11.47 -13.72
N LEU A 140 -7.85 11.88 -13.48
CA LEU A 140 -7.41 13.27 -13.61
C LEU A 140 -7.52 13.73 -15.08
N ASN A 141 -7.08 12.91 -16.02
CA ASN A 141 -7.21 13.21 -17.45
C ASN A 141 -8.67 13.36 -17.87
N PHE A 142 -9.56 12.48 -17.42
CA PHE A 142 -10.99 12.56 -17.67
C PHE A 142 -11.59 13.86 -17.10
N ARG A 143 -11.23 14.22 -15.85
CA ARG A 143 -11.67 15.48 -15.24
C ARG A 143 -11.18 16.70 -16.01
N LEU A 144 -9.90 16.68 -16.41
CA LEU A 144 -9.31 17.78 -17.19
C LEU A 144 -10.00 17.94 -18.55
N GLN A 145 -10.22 16.81 -19.26
CA GLN A 145 -10.94 16.84 -20.54
C GLN A 145 -12.37 17.38 -20.40
N ASN A 146 -13.10 16.95 -19.36
CA ASN A 146 -14.45 17.45 -19.11
C ASN A 146 -14.46 18.92 -18.74
N SER A 147 -13.50 19.38 -17.93
CA SER A 147 -13.36 20.81 -17.60
C SER A 147 -13.04 21.63 -18.84
N LEU A 148 -12.14 21.17 -19.70
CA LEU A 148 -11.81 21.85 -20.95
C LEU A 148 -13.00 21.87 -21.90
N LYS A 149 -13.73 20.77 -22.06
CA LYS A 149 -14.96 20.74 -22.86
C LYS A 149 -15.99 21.72 -22.34
N SER A 150 -16.24 21.74 -21.02
CA SER A 150 -17.17 22.67 -20.40
C SER A 150 -16.76 24.13 -20.64
N VAL A 151 -15.47 24.43 -20.56
CA VAL A 151 -14.95 25.78 -20.86
C VAL A 151 -15.17 26.12 -22.35
N ILE A 152 -14.85 25.21 -23.28
CA ILE A 152 -15.07 25.43 -24.71
C ILE A 152 -16.56 25.66 -25.00
N GLU A 153 -17.40 24.81 -24.48
CA GLU A 153 -18.86 24.91 -24.62
C GLU A 153 -19.41 26.19 -23.99
N SER A 154 -18.78 26.72 -22.92
CA SER A 154 -19.19 27.98 -22.29
C SER A 154 -18.94 29.20 -23.14
N PHE A 155 -18.04 29.16 -24.12
CA PHE A 155 -17.84 30.23 -25.08
C PHE A 155 -19.00 30.33 -26.12
N ASP A 156 -19.69 29.22 -26.33
CA ASP A 156 -20.82 29.14 -27.31
C ASP A 156 -22.19 29.26 -26.63
N TYR A 157 -22.25 29.25 -25.28
CA TYR A 157 -23.50 29.32 -24.53
C TYR A 157 -23.79 30.68 -23.90
N PRO A 158 -25.08 31.10 -23.79
CA PRO A 158 -25.44 32.29 -23.03
C PRO A 158 -25.04 32.15 -21.56
N LYS A 159 -24.54 33.22 -20.98
CA LYS A 159 -23.98 33.30 -19.64
C LYS A 159 -24.78 32.63 -18.51
N GLU A 160 -26.13 32.60 -18.66
CA GLU A 160 -27.04 31.97 -17.71
C GLU A 160 -26.95 30.46 -17.65
N LYS A 161 -26.79 29.79 -18.81
CA LYS A 161 -26.62 28.31 -18.83
C LYS A 161 -25.29 27.85 -18.25
N ALA A 162 -24.23 28.58 -18.52
CA ALA A 162 -22.91 28.28 -17.94
C ALA A 162 -22.93 28.39 -16.40
N LEU A 163 -23.70 29.30 -15.84
CA LEU A 163 -23.85 29.44 -14.37
C LEU A 163 -24.65 28.28 -13.76
N GLU A 164 -25.63 27.75 -14.46
CA GLU A 164 -26.39 26.56 -14.00
C GLU A 164 -25.53 25.29 -14.01
N GLU A 165 -24.69 25.09 -15.03
CA GLU A 165 -23.79 23.94 -15.12
C GLU A 165 -22.68 24.00 -14.05
N ILE A 166 -22.13 25.18 -13.76
CA ILE A 166 -21.18 25.37 -12.67
C ILE A 166 -21.82 25.02 -11.32
N LYS A 167 -23.07 25.41 -11.09
CA LYS A 167 -23.81 25.03 -9.87
C LYS A 167 -24.04 23.54 -9.78
N ALA A 168 -24.36 22.87 -10.89
CA ALA A 168 -24.56 21.43 -10.94
C ALA A 168 -23.24 20.66 -10.65
N LEU A 169 -22.11 21.15 -11.18
CA LEU A 169 -20.79 20.63 -10.88
C LEU A 169 -20.40 20.79 -9.41
N ASP A 170 -20.67 21.96 -8.82
CA ASP A 170 -20.39 22.24 -7.39
C ASP A 170 -21.22 21.31 -6.47
N LEU A 171 -22.48 21.04 -6.83
CA LEU A 171 -23.32 20.06 -6.13
C LEU A 171 -22.78 18.63 -6.25
N SER A 172 -22.26 18.27 -7.41
CA SER A 172 -21.65 16.95 -7.63
C SER A 172 -20.35 16.78 -6.80
N VAL A 173 -19.51 17.81 -6.75
CA VAL A 173 -18.30 17.81 -5.92
C VAL A 173 -18.65 17.68 -4.43
N LYS A 174 -19.63 18.43 -3.95
CA LYS A 174 -20.14 18.31 -2.57
C LYS A 174 -20.73 16.92 -2.27
N GLY A 175 -21.36 16.30 -3.26
CA GLY A 175 -21.85 14.91 -3.15
C GLY A 175 -20.72 13.90 -2.98
N ILE A 176 -19.64 14.07 -3.72
CA ILE A 176 -18.44 13.22 -3.63
C ILE A 176 -17.75 13.43 -2.26
N GLU A 177 -17.60 14.68 -1.80
CA GLU A 177 -17.04 14.99 -0.48
C GLU A 177 -17.85 14.32 0.64
N LYS A 178 -19.17 14.41 0.58
CA LYS A 178 -20.07 13.77 1.56
C LYS A 178 -19.98 12.25 1.54
N THR A 179 -19.79 11.66 0.37
CA THR A 179 -19.61 10.21 0.22
C THR A 179 -18.24 9.78 0.77
N TYR A 180 -17.20 10.58 0.51
CA TYR A 180 -15.88 10.37 1.06
C TYR A 180 -15.86 10.46 2.59
N GLU A 181 -16.54 11.46 3.17
CA GLU A 181 -16.66 11.58 4.63
C GLU A 181 -17.43 10.41 5.26
N LYS A 182 -18.49 9.90 4.58
CA LYS A 182 -19.20 8.69 5.04
C LYS A 182 -18.34 7.45 4.97
N LEU A 183 -17.60 7.24 3.89
CA LEU A 183 -16.65 6.14 3.74
C LEU A 183 -15.55 6.21 4.81
N ARG A 184 -15.04 7.40 5.05
CA ARG A 184 -14.06 7.65 6.10
C ARG A 184 -14.60 7.35 7.49
N ALA A 185 -15.82 7.81 7.80
CA ALA A 185 -16.48 7.54 9.07
C ALA A 185 -16.73 6.04 9.30
N ASN A 186 -17.17 5.32 8.25
CA ASN A 186 -17.36 3.87 8.30
C ASN A 186 -16.04 3.13 8.52
N LEU A 187 -14.97 3.55 7.85
CA LEU A 187 -13.63 3.01 8.08
C LEU A 187 -13.13 3.29 9.51
N GLU A 188 -13.35 4.51 10.03
CA GLU A 188 -12.99 4.85 11.41
C GLU A 188 -13.79 4.02 12.42
N GLU A 189 -15.05 3.69 12.14
CA GLU A 189 -15.91 2.84 12.97
C GLU A 189 -15.47 1.38 12.91
N GLU A 190 -15.16 0.87 11.73
CA GLU A 190 -14.68 -0.49 11.50
C GLU A 190 -13.30 -0.72 12.14
N TYR A 191 -12.38 0.23 12.00
CA TYR A 191 -11.08 0.21 12.69
C TYR A 191 -11.16 0.45 14.21
N SER A 192 -12.18 1.13 14.71
CA SER A 192 -12.38 1.30 16.14
C SER A 192 -12.95 0.05 16.83
N SER A 193 -13.65 -0.80 16.10
CA SER A 193 -14.18 -2.08 16.58
C SER A 193 -13.12 -3.19 16.64
N VAL A 194 -12.08 -3.09 15.82
CA VAL A 194 -10.89 -3.94 15.90
C VAL A 194 -9.93 -3.24 16.86
N ALA A 195 -9.76 -3.76 18.06
CA ALA A 195 -9.02 -3.29 19.23
C ALA A 195 -7.62 -2.64 18.97
N VAL A 196 -7.58 -1.65 18.12
CA VAL A 196 -6.43 -0.76 17.90
C VAL A 196 -6.72 0.49 18.72
N GLY A 197 -6.03 0.60 19.84
CA GLY A 197 -6.30 1.56 20.89
C GLY A 197 -6.42 3.02 20.43
N SER A 198 -6.94 3.85 21.31
CA SER A 198 -7.30 5.28 21.20
C SER A 198 -6.29 6.21 20.47
N VAL A 199 -5.10 5.72 20.15
CA VAL A 199 -4.01 6.45 19.49
C VAL A 199 -4.27 6.60 17.98
N VAL A 200 -4.83 5.59 17.31
CA VAL A 200 -5.14 5.64 15.88
C VAL A 200 -6.20 6.69 15.59
N LYS A 201 -7.22 6.78 16.46
CA LYS A 201 -8.30 7.77 16.33
C LYS A 201 -7.78 9.22 16.34
N LYS A 202 -6.75 9.51 17.17
CA LYS A 202 -6.16 10.86 17.29
C LYS A 202 -5.31 11.26 16.09
N VAL A 203 -4.72 10.32 15.40
CA VAL A 203 -3.78 10.59 14.30
C VAL A 203 -4.51 10.73 12.97
N ILE A 204 -5.51 9.90 12.69
CA ILE A 204 -6.35 10.02 11.49
C ILE A 204 -7.10 11.37 11.52
N CYS A 205 -7.62 11.80 12.68
CA CYS A 205 -8.26 13.11 12.82
C CYS A 205 -7.28 14.29 12.66
N LYS A 206 -6.01 14.17 13.08
CA LYS A 206 -5.01 15.23 12.88
C LYS A 206 -4.47 15.27 11.45
N GLY A 207 -4.15 14.13 10.85
CA GLY A 207 -3.65 14.05 9.47
C GLY A 207 -4.66 14.55 8.44
N GLY A 208 -5.94 14.24 8.61
CA GLY A 208 -7.01 14.71 7.73
C GLY A 208 -7.19 16.23 7.75
N LYS A 209 -7.08 16.87 8.92
CA LYS A 209 -7.19 18.33 9.04
C LYS A 209 -6.01 19.07 8.37
N THR A 210 -4.82 18.50 8.43
CA THR A 210 -3.61 19.11 7.83
C THR A 210 -3.64 19.02 6.29
N LEU A 211 -4.16 17.95 5.71
CA LEU A 211 -4.33 17.82 4.26
C LEU A 211 -5.42 18.78 3.72
N PHE A 212 -6.51 18.96 4.46
CA PHE A 212 -7.60 19.85 4.06
C PHE A 212 -7.20 21.34 4.15
N SER A 213 -6.37 21.72 5.12
CA SER A 213 -5.87 23.09 5.25
C SER A 213 -4.87 23.46 4.15
N LEU A 214 -4.09 22.50 3.65
CA LEU A 214 -3.17 22.72 2.53
C LEU A 214 -3.90 22.89 1.19
N PHE A 215 -5.05 22.26 1.01
CA PHE A 215 -5.86 22.41 -0.21
C PHE A 215 -6.59 23.75 -0.26
N ASN A 216 -7.02 24.30 0.88
CA ASN A 216 -7.74 25.58 0.94
C ASN A 216 -6.82 26.81 0.93
N GLN A 217 -5.50 26.67 0.99
CA GLN A 217 -4.55 27.80 0.85
C GLN A 217 -4.09 28.05 -0.59
N GLN A 218 -4.54 27.23 -1.55
CA GLN A 218 -4.20 27.39 -2.98
C GLN A 218 -5.42 27.66 -3.90
N ALA A 219 -6.57 28.04 -3.31
CA ALA A 219 -7.75 28.47 -4.08
C ALA A 219 -7.93 30.00 -3.95
#